data_00c6a994b5b172bde0e6dcaafb4987df
#
_entry.id   00c6a994b5b172bde0e6dcaafb4987df
#
_cell.length_a   1.000
_cell.length_b   1.000
_cell.length_c   1.000
_cell.angle_alpha   90.00
_cell.angle_beta   90.00
_cell.angle_gamma   90.00
#
_symmetry.space_group_name_H-M   'P 1'
#
loop_
_entity.id
_entity.type
_entity.pdbx_description
1 polymer ?
#
loop_
_entity_poly.entity_id
_entity_poly.type
_entity_poly.pdbx_seq_one_letter_code
_entity_poly.pdbx_strand_id
1 'polypeptide(L)'
;MGGLPRRATFFRQLQDEGGLVYFDLGNNFPKPSEQGNLKVSLIHQSLKEMNPSVILLGPNEWSYGKEFIDPGMPYLLSNGSGKLPYINNFKTKIGNRTVQVLGYLSPSLVYQNPNDPPSVFPVDQELLEQWKGATDEEAWKLLLFRGSQEELEVFQRSEWFDLIIAGSDNDDELEQWMAVRTSLGEVPM
;
A
#
# COMPACT_ATOMS: atom_id res chain seq x y z
N MET A 1 5.90 -21.33 -7.70
CA MET A 1 6.11 -20.86 -6.31
C MET A 1 7.36 -19.97 -6.26
N GLY A 2 7.20 -18.67 -6.13
CA GLY A 2 8.27 -17.69 -5.93
C GLY A 2 8.30 -17.26 -4.46
N GLY A 3 9.13 -17.89 -3.65
CA GLY A 3 9.25 -17.53 -2.25
C GLY A 3 10.00 -16.19 -2.04
N LEU A 4 9.93 -15.63 -0.84
CA LEU A 4 10.65 -14.40 -0.43
C LEU A 4 12.12 -14.34 -0.90
N PRO A 5 12.92 -15.45 -0.86
CA PRO A 5 14.30 -15.41 -1.35
C PRO A 5 14.44 -15.08 -2.84
N ARG A 6 13.51 -15.56 -3.69
CA ARG A 6 13.52 -15.24 -5.13
C ARG A 6 13.16 -13.77 -5.37
N ARG A 7 12.15 -13.26 -4.65
CA ARG A 7 11.79 -11.83 -4.71
C ARG A 7 12.99 -10.98 -4.30
N ALA A 8 13.62 -11.26 -3.16
CA ALA A 8 14.79 -10.52 -2.69
C ALA A 8 15.96 -10.54 -3.70
N THR A 9 16.24 -11.68 -4.34
CA THR A 9 17.27 -11.78 -5.39
C THR A 9 16.91 -10.91 -6.58
N PHE A 10 15.67 -10.95 -7.05
CA PHE A 10 15.19 -10.14 -8.19
C PHE A 10 15.28 -8.64 -7.89
N PHE A 11 14.80 -8.21 -6.72
CA PHE A 11 14.89 -6.80 -6.33
C PHE A 11 16.34 -6.31 -6.21
N ARG A 12 17.24 -7.14 -5.69
CA ARG A 12 18.66 -6.80 -5.62
C ARG A 12 19.26 -6.59 -7.01
N GLN A 13 18.95 -7.46 -7.97
CA GLN A 13 19.39 -7.29 -9.35
C GLN A 13 18.90 -5.98 -9.97
N LEU A 14 17.61 -5.65 -9.78
CA LEU A 14 17.04 -4.39 -10.28
C LEU A 14 17.64 -3.16 -9.59
N GLN A 15 17.97 -3.25 -8.31
CA GLN A 15 18.63 -2.17 -7.58
C GLN A 15 20.06 -1.92 -8.11
N ASP A 16 20.80 -2.98 -8.44
CA ASP A 16 22.15 -2.88 -9.01
C ASP A 16 22.13 -2.25 -10.42
N GLU A 17 21.05 -2.44 -11.18
CA GLU A 17 20.83 -1.79 -12.48
C GLU A 17 20.48 -0.30 -12.37
N GLY A 18 20.10 0.18 -11.19
CA GLY A 18 19.79 1.57 -10.85
C GLY A 18 18.34 1.98 -11.15
N GLY A 19 17.80 2.86 -10.30
CA GLY A 19 16.53 3.54 -10.55
C GLY A 19 15.25 2.76 -10.18
N LEU A 20 15.34 1.72 -9.35
CA LEU A 20 14.15 1.00 -8.85
C LEU A 20 13.43 1.81 -7.78
N VAL A 21 12.13 2.02 -7.97
CA VAL A 21 11.19 2.45 -6.92
C VAL A 21 10.22 1.30 -6.69
N TYR A 22 10.27 0.73 -5.49
CA TYR A 22 9.46 -0.45 -5.14
C TYR A 22 8.33 -0.05 -4.21
N PHE A 23 7.10 -0.26 -4.66
CA PHE A 23 5.87 -0.14 -3.86
C PHE A 23 5.33 -1.52 -3.55
N ASP A 24 5.05 -1.78 -2.27
CA ASP A 24 4.45 -3.03 -1.80
C ASP A 24 2.98 -2.79 -1.42
N LEU A 25 2.09 -3.65 -1.87
CA LEU A 25 0.66 -3.54 -1.58
C LEU A 25 0.24 -4.14 -0.23
N GLY A 26 1.23 -4.49 0.61
CA GLY A 26 0.96 -5.04 1.93
C GLY A 26 0.41 -6.47 1.91
N ASN A 27 -0.23 -6.85 3.01
CA ASN A 27 -0.73 -8.21 3.24
C ASN A 27 0.38 -9.26 3.22
N ASN A 28 1.57 -8.87 3.67
CA ASN A 28 2.75 -9.73 3.73
C ASN A 28 2.71 -10.69 4.92
N PHE A 29 1.95 -10.35 5.97
CA PHE A 29 1.84 -11.19 7.13
C PHE A 29 0.92 -12.38 6.87
N PRO A 30 1.17 -13.56 7.48
CA PRO A 30 0.21 -14.66 7.45
C PRO A 30 -1.02 -14.27 8.28
N LYS A 31 -2.10 -15.03 8.18
CA LYS A 31 -3.24 -14.88 9.09
C LYS A 31 -2.76 -15.04 10.55
N PRO A 32 -3.28 -14.24 11.51
CA PRO A 32 -2.86 -14.28 12.90
C PRO A 32 -2.94 -15.69 13.51
N SER A 33 -1.82 -16.16 14.07
CA SER A 33 -1.68 -17.45 14.73
C SER A 33 -0.35 -17.51 15.49
N GLU A 34 -0.18 -18.42 16.45
CA GLU A 34 1.10 -18.60 17.14
C GLU A 34 2.26 -18.89 16.16
N GLN A 35 2.00 -19.74 15.16
CA GLN A 35 2.98 -20.02 14.11
C GLN A 35 3.22 -18.79 13.22
N GLY A 36 2.19 -18.00 12.97
CA GLY A 36 2.28 -16.74 12.23
C GLY A 36 3.18 -15.74 12.94
N ASN A 37 3.03 -15.56 14.24
CA ASN A 37 3.84 -14.66 15.05
C ASN A 37 5.35 -14.91 14.87
N LEU A 38 5.77 -16.18 14.82
CA LEU A 38 7.17 -16.55 14.59
C LEU A 38 7.68 -16.16 13.20
N LYS A 39 6.78 -16.04 12.22
CA LYS A 39 7.14 -15.68 10.83
C LYS A 39 7.25 -14.17 10.62
N VAL A 40 6.59 -13.35 11.43
CA VAL A 40 6.55 -11.89 11.25
C VAL A 40 7.95 -11.28 11.27
N SER A 41 8.81 -11.70 12.19
CA SER A 41 10.20 -11.21 12.26
C SER A 41 11.00 -11.54 11.01
N LEU A 42 10.84 -12.75 10.47
CA LEU A 42 11.49 -13.16 9.22
C LEU A 42 10.97 -12.38 8.01
N ILE A 43 9.65 -12.09 7.98
CA ILE A 43 9.03 -11.27 6.94
C ILE A 43 9.60 -9.86 7.00
N HIS A 44 9.66 -9.24 8.17
CA HIS A 44 10.26 -7.91 8.33
C HIS A 44 11.73 -7.88 7.87
N GLN A 45 12.51 -8.88 8.22
CA GLN A 45 13.90 -8.97 7.77
C GLN A 45 13.98 -9.06 6.24
N SER A 46 13.13 -9.89 5.63
CA SER A 46 13.09 -10.04 4.18
C SER A 46 12.63 -8.76 3.47
N LEU A 47 11.64 -8.06 4.04
CA LEU A 47 11.19 -6.77 3.51
C LEU A 47 12.30 -5.71 3.62
N LYS A 48 13.04 -5.66 4.73
CA LYS A 48 14.20 -4.76 4.88
C LYS A 48 15.28 -5.02 3.82
N GLU A 49 15.54 -6.29 3.51
CA GLU A 49 16.49 -6.63 2.45
C GLU A 49 16.01 -6.24 1.05
N MET A 50 14.69 -6.30 0.79
CA MET A 50 14.10 -5.85 -0.46
C MET A 50 13.98 -4.32 -0.57
N ASN A 51 14.08 -3.61 0.56
CA ASN A 51 14.09 -2.17 0.68
C ASN A 51 12.93 -1.46 -0.07
N PRO A 52 11.67 -1.75 0.27
CA PRO A 52 10.53 -1.07 -0.34
C PRO A 52 10.57 0.42 -0.03
N SER A 53 10.23 1.24 -1.01
CA SER A 53 10.07 2.69 -0.83
C SER A 53 8.89 3.00 0.07
N VAL A 54 7.82 2.20 -0.05
CA VAL A 54 6.63 2.27 0.80
C VAL A 54 5.86 0.94 0.73
N ILE A 55 5.18 0.61 1.82
CA ILE A 55 4.35 -0.60 1.98
C ILE A 55 2.95 -0.15 2.38
N LEU A 56 1.92 -0.46 1.59
CA LEU A 56 0.55 -0.26 2.03
C LEU A 56 0.29 -1.14 3.27
N LEU A 57 -0.26 -0.56 4.33
CA LEU A 57 -0.66 -1.35 5.50
C LEU A 57 -1.86 -2.24 5.12
N GLY A 58 -1.64 -3.55 5.13
CA GLY A 58 -2.63 -4.52 4.71
C GLY A 58 -3.53 -5.04 5.85
N PRO A 59 -4.59 -5.82 5.51
CA PRO A 59 -5.51 -6.37 6.52
C PRO A 59 -4.83 -7.31 7.51
N ASN A 60 -3.86 -8.11 7.05
CA ASN A 60 -3.16 -9.01 7.96
C ASN A 60 -2.25 -8.24 8.92
N GLU A 61 -1.48 -7.25 8.44
CA GLU A 61 -0.68 -6.36 9.29
C GLU A 61 -1.57 -5.66 10.33
N TRP A 62 -2.74 -5.14 9.90
CA TRP A 62 -3.73 -4.53 10.80
C TRP A 62 -4.18 -5.50 11.89
N SER A 63 -4.49 -6.75 11.52
CA SER A 63 -5.00 -7.77 12.43
C SER A 63 -3.99 -8.21 13.49
N TYR A 64 -2.70 -8.08 13.22
CA TYR A 64 -1.64 -8.34 14.20
C TYR A 64 -1.50 -7.23 15.23
N GLY A 65 -1.93 -6.01 14.91
CA GLY A 65 -1.84 -4.86 15.81
C GLY A 65 -0.46 -4.22 15.88
N LYS A 66 -0.41 -3.14 16.65
CA LYS A 66 0.74 -2.23 16.71
C LYS A 66 2.05 -2.86 17.22
N GLU A 67 1.95 -3.92 18.03
CA GLU A 67 3.11 -4.59 18.59
C GLU A 67 3.93 -5.32 17.53
N PHE A 68 3.30 -5.68 16.42
CA PHE A 68 3.93 -6.41 15.33
C PHE A 68 4.33 -5.51 14.15
N ILE A 69 3.89 -4.24 14.15
CA ILE A 69 4.27 -3.30 13.10
C ILE A 69 5.60 -2.66 13.47
N ASP A 70 6.64 -2.97 12.70
CA ASP A 70 7.98 -2.38 12.91
C ASP A 70 7.97 -0.90 12.50
N PRO A 71 8.21 0.04 13.46
CA PRO A 71 8.24 1.47 13.17
C PRO A 71 9.39 1.90 12.23
N GLY A 72 10.35 1.02 12.00
CA GLY A 72 11.42 1.24 11.03
C GLY A 72 11.04 0.88 9.58
N MET A 73 9.83 0.35 9.37
CA MET A 73 9.33 0.04 8.03
C MET A 73 8.45 1.18 7.50
N PRO A 74 8.51 1.51 6.19
CA PRO A 74 7.78 2.62 5.60
C PRO A 74 6.30 2.25 5.31
N TYR A 75 5.54 1.90 6.33
CA TYR A 75 4.12 1.63 6.18
C TYR A 75 3.34 2.89 5.83
N LEU A 76 2.44 2.79 4.86
CA LEU A 76 1.59 3.86 4.35
C LEU A 76 0.12 3.53 4.61
N LEU A 77 -0.61 4.49 5.18
CA LEU A 77 -2.07 4.44 5.32
C LEU A 77 -2.62 5.86 5.31
N SER A 78 -3.24 6.29 4.21
CA SER A 78 -3.69 7.69 4.06
C SER A 78 -5.11 7.92 4.57
N ASN A 79 -5.92 6.87 4.65
CA ASN A 79 -7.28 6.92 5.21
C ASN A 79 -7.38 6.42 6.66
N GLY A 80 -6.26 6.45 7.39
CA GLY A 80 -6.23 5.99 8.78
C GLY A 80 -6.14 7.11 9.81
N SER A 81 -6.55 6.81 11.04
CA SER A 81 -6.31 7.64 12.22
C SER A 81 -5.81 6.81 13.38
N GLY A 82 -5.21 7.49 14.37
CA GLY A 82 -4.71 6.83 15.58
C GLY A 82 -3.18 6.65 15.59
N LYS A 83 -2.68 6.01 16.65
CA LYS A 83 -1.25 5.88 16.92
C LYS A 83 -0.69 4.56 16.42
N LEU A 84 -0.67 4.36 15.11
CA LEU A 84 0.12 3.30 14.49
C LEU A 84 1.38 3.90 13.85
N PRO A 85 2.46 3.14 13.72
CA PRO A 85 3.67 3.61 13.07
C PRO A 85 3.52 3.53 11.53
N TYR A 86 2.73 4.43 10.97
CA TYR A 86 2.57 4.59 9.53
C TYR A 86 2.70 6.07 9.14
N ILE A 87 2.97 6.31 7.87
CA ILE A 87 2.94 7.64 7.25
C ILE A 87 1.64 7.83 6.47
N ASN A 88 1.12 9.06 6.43
CA ASN A 88 -0.14 9.36 5.73
C ASN A 88 0.04 9.61 4.23
N ASN A 89 1.24 9.97 3.81
CA ASN A 89 1.60 10.16 2.42
C ASN A 89 3.09 9.91 2.23
N PHE A 90 3.49 9.60 1.00
CA PHE A 90 4.88 9.41 0.64
C PHE A 90 5.18 10.19 -0.64
N LYS A 91 6.31 10.92 -0.66
CA LYS A 91 6.78 11.64 -1.84
C LYS A 91 8.11 11.07 -2.30
N THR A 92 8.25 10.85 -3.60
CA THR A 92 9.49 10.41 -4.23
C THR A 92 9.67 11.06 -5.59
N LYS A 93 10.81 10.82 -6.23
CA LYS A 93 11.06 11.20 -7.62
C LYS A 93 11.22 9.96 -8.47
N ILE A 94 10.56 9.94 -9.63
CA ILE A 94 10.74 8.94 -10.68
C ILE A 94 11.18 9.70 -11.94
N GLY A 95 12.45 9.57 -12.29
CA GLY A 95 13.08 10.44 -13.28
C GLY A 95 13.03 11.91 -12.81
N ASN A 96 12.48 12.77 -13.64
CA ASN A 96 12.37 14.21 -13.35
C ASN A 96 11.00 14.58 -12.70
N ARG A 97 10.14 13.61 -12.43
CA ARG A 97 8.79 13.87 -11.90
C ARG A 97 8.71 13.59 -10.42
N THR A 98 8.05 14.48 -9.71
CA THR A 98 7.62 14.25 -8.33
C THR A 98 6.40 13.33 -8.37
N VAL A 99 6.42 12.28 -7.57
CA VAL A 99 5.30 11.34 -7.39
C VAL A 99 4.87 11.40 -5.93
N GLN A 100 3.61 11.65 -5.70
CA GLN A 100 3.00 11.54 -4.37
C GLN A 100 2.16 10.28 -4.33
N VAL A 101 2.44 9.44 -3.33
CA VAL A 101 1.79 8.15 -3.14
C VAL A 101 0.86 8.23 -1.94
N LEU A 102 -0.38 7.82 -2.14
CA LEU A 102 -1.39 7.66 -1.10
C LEU A 102 -1.75 6.19 -0.97
N GLY A 103 -2.13 5.76 0.23
CA GLY A 103 -2.51 4.39 0.53
C GLY A 103 -3.93 4.32 1.07
N TYR A 104 -4.76 3.47 0.45
CA TYR A 104 -6.12 3.20 0.91
C TYR A 104 -6.30 1.74 1.30
N LEU A 105 -6.80 1.54 2.51
CA LEU A 105 -7.26 0.23 3.01
C LEU A 105 -8.74 0.33 3.34
N SER A 106 -9.56 -0.54 2.73
CA SER A 106 -10.99 -0.54 3.00
C SER A 106 -11.31 -0.88 4.46
N PRO A 107 -12.22 -0.13 5.10
CA PRO A 107 -12.75 -0.48 6.41
C PRO A 107 -13.41 -1.86 6.46
N SER A 108 -13.92 -2.36 5.33
CA SER A 108 -14.59 -3.67 5.25
C SER A 108 -13.63 -4.86 5.39
N LEU A 109 -12.34 -4.64 5.17
CA LEU A 109 -11.30 -5.67 5.24
C LEU A 109 -10.66 -5.83 6.62
N VAL A 110 -11.00 -4.93 7.56
CA VAL A 110 -10.36 -4.88 8.87
C VAL A 110 -11.38 -4.83 9.99
N TYR A 111 -11.06 -5.50 11.09
CA TYR A 111 -11.83 -5.32 12.31
C TYR A 111 -11.42 -4.00 12.98
N GLN A 112 -12.42 -3.19 13.31
CA GLN A 112 -12.22 -1.93 14.00
C GLN A 112 -13.04 -1.92 15.30
N ASN A 113 -12.38 -1.55 16.40
CA ASN A 113 -13.10 -1.29 17.65
C ASN A 113 -13.55 0.17 17.65
N PRO A 114 -14.87 0.46 17.68
CA PRO A 114 -15.36 1.84 17.64
C PRO A 114 -14.89 2.71 18.81
N ASN A 115 -14.49 2.08 19.92
CA ASN A 115 -14.08 2.76 21.15
C ASN A 115 -12.57 2.84 21.35
N ASP A 116 -11.79 2.26 20.42
CA ASP A 116 -10.33 2.15 20.59
C ASP A 116 -9.63 2.31 19.21
N PRO A 117 -9.17 3.52 18.90
CA PRO A 117 -8.40 3.73 17.67
C PRO A 117 -7.09 2.93 17.71
N PRO A 118 -6.55 2.50 16.57
CA PRO A 118 -6.68 3.16 15.26
C PRO A 118 -7.95 2.82 14.50
N SER A 119 -8.32 3.70 13.55
CA SER A 119 -9.46 3.52 12.67
C SER A 119 -9.08 3.79 11.22
N VAL A 120 -9.77 3.15 10.29
CA VAL A 120 -9.72 3.46 8.86
C VAL A 120 -11.07 4.04 8.42
N PHE A 121 -11.02 5.02 7.53
CA PHE A 121 -12.20 5.71 7.03
C PHE A 121 -12.58 5.21 5.65
N PRO A 122 -13.89 5.10 5.34
CA PRO A 122 -14.33 4.79 3.99
C PRO A 122 -13.98 5.93 3.02
N VAL A 123 -13.93 5.62 1.73
CA VAL A 123 -13.80 6.65 0.71
C VAL A 123 -15.13 7.37 0.57
N ASP A 124 -15.09 8.69 0.75
CA ASP A 124 -16.18 9.63 0.51
C ASP A 124 -15.64 10.93 -0.09
N GLN A 125 -16.51 11.88 -0.34
CA GLN A 125 -16.12 13.16 -0.90
C GLN A 125 -15.25 13.98 0.07
N GLU A 126 -15.47 13.88 1.38
CA GLU A 126 -14.70 14.60 2.39
C GLU A 126 -13.25 14.12 2.42
N LEU A 127 -13.03 12.82 2.40
CA LEU A 127 -11.69 12.22 2.33
C LEU A 127 -10.96 12.65 1.06
N LEU A 128 -11.65 12.62 -0.10
CA LEU A 128 -11.06 13.03 -1.37
C LEU A 128 -10.65 14.52 -1.36
N GLU A 129 -11.51 15.40 -0.86
CA GLU A 129 -11.19 16.84 -0.74
C GLU A 129 -10.05 17.10 0.25
N GLN A 130 -10.02 16.38 1.36
CA GLN A 130 -8.89 16.43 2.31
C GLN A 130 -7.57 16.03 1.62
N TRP A 131 -7.58 14.96 0.85
CA TRP A 131 -6.39 14.51 0.13
C TRP A 131 -5.95 15.49 -0.95
N LYS A 132 -6.90 16.04 -1.72
CA LYS A 132 -6.61 17.09 -2.72
C LYS A 132 -5.96 18.31 -2.08
N GLY A 133 -6.49 18.79 -0.95
CA GLY A 133 -5.92 19.93 -0.22
C GLY A 133 -4.54 19.69 0.38
N ALA A 134 -4.18 18.43 0.65
CA ALA A 134 -2.88 18.05 1.22
C ALA A 134 -1.83 17.64 0.17
N THR A 135 -2.23 17.55 -1.10
CA THR A 135 -1.38 17.04 -2.19
C THR A 135 -0.89 18.20 -3.07
N ASP A 136 0.35 18.09 -3.50
CA ASP A 136 0.97 18.99 -4.46
C ASP A 136 0.30 18.85 -5.84
N GLU A 137 -0.24 19.93 -6.38
CA GLU A 137 -0.99 19.91 -7.64
C GLU A 137 -0.13 19.44 -8.84
N GLU A 138 1.16 19.75 -8.83
CA GLU A 138 2.08 19.40 -9.92
C GLU A 138 2.65 17.97 -9.80
N ALA A 139 2.50 17.34 -8.64
CA ALA A 139 2.96 15.97 -8.45
C ALA A 139 2.03 14.97 -9.14
N TRP A 140 2.59 13.89 -9.66
CA TRP A 140 1.81 12.73 -10.05
C TRP A 140 1.21 12.05 -8.82
N LYS A 141 -0.07 11.73 -8.89
CA LYS A 141 -0.84 11.11 -7.80
C LYS A 141 -0.96 9.61 -8.06
N LEU A 142 -0.34 8.83 -7.20
CA LEU A 142 -0.39 7.38 -7.25
C LEU A 142 -1.16 6.87 -6.03
N LEU A 143 -2.13 5.99 -6.25
CA LEU A 143 -2.87 5.32 -5.19
C LEU A 143 -2.45 3.85 -5.10
N LEU A 144 -2.01 3.42 -3.93
CA LEU A 144 -1.95 2.02 -3.55
C LEU A 144 -3.28 1.66 -2.91
N PHE A 145 -4.00 0.72 -3.50
CA PHE A 145 -5.38 0.44 -3.14
C PHE A 145 -5.59 -1.01 -2.72
N ARG A 146 -6.32 -1.19 -1.63
CA ARG A 146 -6.85 -2.47 -1.21
C ARG A 146 -8.25 -2.29 -0.67
N GLY A 147 -9.24 -2.84 -1.37
CA GLY A 147 -10.66 -2.66 -1.05
C GLY A 147 -11.57 -3.33 -2.06
N SER A 148 -12.87 -3.01 -1.99
CA SER A 148 -13.88 -3.54 -2.90
C SER A 148 -13.83 -2.87 -4.28
N GLN A 149 -14.47 -3.52 -5.25
CA GLN A 149 -14.59 -2.96 -6.60
C GLN A 149 -15.39 -1.65 -6.60
N GLU A 150 -16.43 -1.55 -5.76
CA GLU A 150 -17.27 -0.35 -5.64
C GLU A 150 -16.44 0.85 -5.12
N GLU A 151 -15.57 0.62 -4.14
CA GLU A 151 -14.67 1.66 -3.63
C GLU A 151 -13.63 2.07 -4.68
N LEU A 152 -13.09 1.10 -5.43
CA LEU A 152 -12.17 1.37 -6.54
C LEU A 152 -12.81 2.27 -7.60
N GLU A 153 -14.08 2.01 -7.96
CA GLU A 153 -14.82 2.85 -8.91
C GLU A 153 -14.99 4.30 -8.44
N VAL A 154 -15.10 4.55 -7.12
CA VAL A 154 -15.15 5.92 -6.59
C VAL A 154 -13.86 6.67 -6.91
N PHE A 155 -12.71 6.02 -6.68
CA PHE A 155 -11.40 6.61 -7.00
C PHE A 155 -11.21 6.82 -8.50
N GLN A 156 -11.64 5.87 -9.33
CA GLN A 156 -11.57 5.99 -10.78
C GLN A 156 -12.40 7.15 -11.31
N ARG A 157 -13.65 7.29 -10.82
CA ARG A 157 -14.56 8.38 -11.22
C ARG A 157 -14.10 9.77 -10.75
N SER A 158 -13.23 9.82 -9.74
CA SER A 158 -12.67 11.10 -9.28
C SER A 158 -11.74 11.73 -10.30
N GLU A 159 -11.18 10.94 -11.24
CA GLU A 159 -10.21 11.35 -12.28
C GLU A 159 -9.00 12.11 -11.71
N TRP A 160 -8.76 11.98 -10.41
CA TRP A 160 -7.72 12.74 -9.72
C TRP A 160 -6.39 12.01 -9.65
N PHE A 161 -6.41 10.68 -9.70
CA PHE A 161 -5.21 9.85 -9.67
C PHE A 161 -4.66 9.59 -11.07
N ASP A 162 -3.36 9.76 -11.26
CA ASP A 162 -2.67 9.41 -12.50
C ASP A 162 -2.50 7.90 -12.65
N LEU A 163 -2.34 7.18 -11.51
CA LEU A 163 -2.19 5.74 -11.48
C LEU A 163 -2.80 5.16 -10.20
N ILE A 164 -3.56 4.08 -10.34
CA ILE A 164 -4.05 3.27 -9.21
C ILE A 164 -3.48 1.86 -9.35
N ILE A 165 -2.81 1.38 -8.30
CA ILE A 165 -2.31 0.01 -8.21
C ILE A 165 -3.15 -0.69 -7.15
N ALA A 166 -3.97 -1.66 -7.60
CA ALA A 166 -4.89 -2.39 -6.74
C ALA A 166 -4.38 -3.80 -6.44
N GLY A 167 -4.47 -4.23 -5.18
CA GLY A 167 -4.24 -5.60 -4.75
C GLY A 167 -5.54 -6.38 -4.62
N SER A 168 -5.53 -7.67 -4.99
CA SER A 168 -6.64 -8.59 -4.75
C SER A 168 -6.58 -9.16 -3.33
N ASP A 169 -7.76 -9.39 -2.72
CA ASP A 169 -7.89 -10.05 -1.41
C ASP A 169 -8.23 -11.54 -1.55
N ASN A 170 -8.44 -12.04 -2.77
CA ASN A 170 -8.67 -13.46 -3.01
C ASN A 170 -7.34 -14.21 -2.99
N ASP A 171 -7.09 -14.96 -1.91
CA ASP A 171 -5.91 -15.81 -1.73
C ASP A 171 -5.73 -16.87 -2.86
N ASP A 172 -6.78 -17.16 -3.63
CA ASP A 172 -6.82 -18.18 -4.68
C ASP A 172 -6.65 -17.62 -6.11
N GLU A 173 -6.77 -16.31 -6.30
CA GLU A 173 -6.49 -15.67 -7.58
C GLU A 173 -5.03 -15.20 -7.58
N LEU A 174 -4.27 -15.68 -8.54
CA LEU A 174 -2.97 -15.11 -8.91
C LEU A 174 -3.14 -13.58 -8.95
N GLU A 175 -2.36 -12.87 -8.14
CA GLU A 175 -2.35 -11.42 -8.07
C GLU A 175 -2.41 -10.85 -9.50
N GLN A 176 -3.60 -10.48 -9.93
CA GLN A 176 -3.75 -9.76 -11.18
C GLN A 176 -3.34 -8.32 -10.91
N TRP A 177 -2.19 -7.97 -11.39
CA TRP A 177 -1.71 -6.59 -11.39
C TRP A 177 -2.61 -5.77 -12.31
N MET A 178 -3.54 -5.00 -11.75
CA MET A 178 -4.33 -4.04 -12.51
C MET A 178 -3.72 -2.65 -12.31
N ALA A 179 -3.06 -2.15 -13.34
CA ALA A 179 -2.77 -0.74 -13.47
C ALA A 179 -3.97 -0.08 -14.15
N VAL A 180 -4.70 0.74 -13.41
CA VAL A 180 -5.81 1.52 -13.98
C VAL A 180 -5.33 2.94 -14.23
N ARG A 181 -5.36 3.34 -15.49
CA ARG A 181 -4.97 4.68 -15.92
C ARG A 181 -6.18 5.58 -16.03
N THR A 182 -6.13 6.75 -15.40
CA THR A 182 -7.25 7.69 -15.43
C THR A 182 -7.13 8.80 -16.50
N SER A 183 -5.95 9.18 -16.98
CA SER A 183 -5.86 10.33 -17.88
C SER A 183 -4.79 10.37 -18.97
N LEU A 184 -3.86 9.46 -19.05
CA LEU A 184 -2.76 9.55 -20.02
C LEU A 184 -2.51 8.21 -20.73
N GLY A 185 -2.94 8.06 -22.00
CA GLY A 185 -2.67 7.00 -22.98
C GLY A 185 -2.02 5.69 -22.47
N GLU A 186 -2.26 4.58 -23.13
CA GLU A 186 -1.86 3.23 -22.74
C GLU A 186 -0.39 3.10 -22.29
N VAL A 187 -0.14 2.44 -21.16
CA VAL A 187 1.20 1.94 -20.82
C VAL A 187 1.38 0.64 -21.60
N PRO A 188 2.42 0.47 -22.40
CA PRO A 188 2.72 -0.84 -22.98
C PRO A 188 3.02 -1.83 -21.87
N MET A 189 2.38 -3.01 -21.97
CA MET A 189 2.65 -4.16 -21.12
C MET A 189 4.05 -4.74 -21.45
#